data_db06bbe986dd1d8c00345695b9e87a68
#
_entry.id   db06bbe986dd1d8c00345695b9e87a68
#
_cell.length_a   1.000
_cell.length_b   1.000
_cell.length_c   1.000
_cell.angle_alpha   90.00
_cell.angle_beta   90.00
_cell.angle_gamma   90.00
#
_symmetry.space_group_name_H-M   'P 1'
#
loop_
_entity.id
_entity.type
_entity.pdbx_description
1 polymer ?
#
loop_
_entity_poly.entity_id
_entity_poly.type
_entity_poly.pdbx_seq_one_letter_code
_entity_poly.pdbx_strand_id
1 'polypeptide(L)'
;PLFCPAPLILTLHDIIFLEKRVHNNKSMYQNMGWYYRRFVVPRILKKCRQIITVSQFECHRIQETLHLPEEQIIAIHNGFSQRFHPLESVYDTTKKYIPSKEYLFFLGNTDPKKNTPRTLKAYSVYVQQSAHPLPLLIADLKEEVIHQILKQEGIENIKNMLYSPGYITH
;
A
#
# COMPACT_ATOMS: atom_id res chain seq x y z
N PRO A 1 24.51 12.35 1.68
CA PRO A 1 25.02 11.04 1.22
C PRO A 1 25.91 11.13 -0.04
N LEU A 2 25.62 12.05 -1.01
CA LEU A 2 26.42 12.17 -2.25
C LEU A 2 27.91 12.43 -2.02
N PHE A 3 28.24 13.14 -0.97
CA PHE A 3 29.59 13.56 -0.58
C PHE A 3 30.12 12.82 0.66
N CYS A 4 29.46 11.74 1.07
CA CYS A 4 29.92 10.93 2.20
C CYS A 4 31.18 10.15 1.80
N PRO A 5 32.29 10.29 2.53
CA PRO A 5 33.52 9.54 2.26
C PRO A 5 33.48 8.10 2.80
N ALA A 6 32.55 7.80 3.71
CA ALA A 6 32.42 6.46 4.31
C ALA A 6 31.69 5.48 3.37
N PRO A 7 31.99 4.18 3.45
CA PRO A 7 31.21 3.15 2.78
C PRO A 7 29.74 3.21 3.20
N LEU A 8 28.84 3.24 2.22
CA LEU A 8 27.40 3.36 2.46
C LEU A 8 26.74 1.99 2.34
N ILE A 9 25.85 1.67 3.30
CA ILE A 9 24.85 0.63 3.19
C ILE A 9 23.50 1.34 3.17
N LEU A 10 22.65 1.03 2.19
CA LEU A 10 21.38 1.71 2.00
C LEU A 10 20.24 0.71 1.91
N THR A 11 19.17 0.93 2.67
CA THR A 11 17.92 0.21 2.49
C THR A 11 17.05 0.94 1.47
N LEU A 12 16.72 0.27 0.37
CA LEU A 12 15.85 0.75 -0.69
C LEU A 12 14.62 -0.16 -0.79
N HIS A 13 13.48 0.33 -0.33
CA HIS A 13 12.25 -0.47 -0.28
C HIS A 13 11.68 -0.75 -1.68
N ASP A 14 11.69 0.25 -2.56
CA ASP A 14 11.16 0.18 -3.93
C ASP A 14 11.79 1.25 -4.83
N ILE A 15 11.51 1.16 -6.14
CA ILE A 15 11.91 2.14 -7.15
C ILE A 15 10.70 2.80 -7.84
N ILE A 16 9.55 2.84 -7.19
CA ILE A 16 8.31 3.44 -7.73
C ILE A 16 8.54 4.90 -8.19
N PHE A 17 9.47 5.62 -7.56
CA PHE A 17 9.82 7.00 -7.96
C PHE A 17 10.47 7.10 -9.36
N LEU A 18 10.94 5.99 -9.95
CA LEU A 18 11.46 5.93 -11.32
C LEU A 18 10.36 5.69 -12.34
N GLU A 19 9.20 5.22 -11.95
CA GLU A 19 8.07 4.97 -12.84
C GLU A 19 7.46 6.25 -13.43
N LYS A 20 6.73 6.10 -14.53
CA LYS A 20 5.93 7.19 -15.10
C LYS A 20 4.83 7.59 -14.12
N ARG A 21 4.66 8.87 -13.91
CA ARG A 21 3.58 9.38 -13.05
C ARG A 21 2.23 9.24 -13.75
N VAL A 22 1.27 8.67 -13.03
CA VAL A 22 -0.10 8.50 -13.51
C VAL A 22 -0.96 9.75 -13.22
N HIS A 23 -0.53 10.66 -12.30
CA HIS A 23 -1.35 11.82 -11.88
C HIS A 23 -0.51 13.08 -11.65
N ASN A 24 -1.01 14.21 -12.20
CA ASN A 24 -0.34 15.53 -12.13
C ASN A 24 -0.72 16.39 -10.89
N ASN A 25 -1.72 16.01 -10.11
CA ASN A 25 -2.25 16.84 -9.02
C ASN A 25 -1.54 16.61 -7.68
N LYS A 26 -0.22 16.72 -7.64
CA LYS A 26 0.55 16.64 -6.39
C LYS A 26 1.05 18.02 -5.98
N SER A 27 1.20 18.25 -4.67
CA SER A 27 1.72 19.51 -4.14
C SER A 27 3.14 19.78 -4.69
N MET A 28 3.55 21.06 -4.72
CA MET A 28 4.90 21.48 -5.15
C MET A 28 5.99 20.74 -4.36
N TYR A 29 5.78 20.54 -3.05
CA TYR A 29 6.70 19.79 -2.18
C TYR A 29 6.85 18.32 -2.59
N GLN A 30 5.75 17.64 -2.93
CA GLN A 30 5.78 16.25 -3.41
C GLN A 30 6.47 16.14 -4.77
N ASN A 31 6.33 17.16 -5.62
CA ASN A 31 7.01 17.23 -6.91
C ASN A 31 8.52 17.36 -6.72
N MET A 32 8.96 18.28 -5.87
CA MET A 32 10.37 18.49 -5.56
C MET A 32 11.01 17.22 -4.95
N GLY A 33 10.34 16.55 -4.02
CA GLY A 33 10.81 15.29 -3.43
C GLY A 33 10.89 14.14 -4.45
N TRP A 34 10.03 14.14 -5.46
CA TRP A 34 10.10 13.14 -6.53
C TRP A 34 11.31 13.39 -7.46
N TYR A 35 11.51 14.63 -7.91
CA TYR A 35 12.69 14.99 -8.72
C TYR A 35 13.99 14.72 -7.97
N TYR A 36 14.04 15.10 -6.69
CA TYR A 36 15.20 14.82 -5.83
C TYR A 36 15.52 13.33 -5.81
N ARG A 37 14.53 12.48 -5.50
CA ARG A 37 14.73 11.02 -5.47
C ARG A 37 15.17 10.47 -6.81
N ARG A 38 14.53 10.88 -7.89
CA ARG A 38 14.86 10.41 -9.25
C ARG A 38 16.28 10.77 -9.69
N PHE A 39 16.78 11.91 -9.24
CA PHE A 39 18.11 12.37 -9.60
C PHE A 39 19.19 11.87 -8.63
N VAL A 40 18.95 11.94 -7.34
CA VAL A 40 19.94 11.69 -6.30
C VAL A 40 20.10 10.20 -6.01
N VAL A 41 18.99 9.45 -5.87
CA VAL A 41 19.04 8.05 -5.45
C VAL A 41 19.86 7.16 -6.39
N PRO A 42 19.68 7.17 -7.73
CA PRO A 42 20.51 6.35 -8.63
C PRO A 42 22.01 6.64 -8.53
N ARG A 43 22.38 7.89 -8.23
CA ARG A 43 23.79 8.29 -8.06
C ARG A 43 24.39 7.81 -6.76
N ILE A 44 23.59 7.78 -5.68
CA ILE A 44 24.01 7.26 -4.39
C ILE A 44 24.16 5.74 -4.48
N LEU A 45 23.20 5.05 -5.09
CA LEU A 45 23.20 3.59 -5.19
C LEU A 45 24.48 3.05 -5.83
N LYS A 46 24.98 3.70 -6.87
CA LYS A 46 26.26 3.34 -7.51
C LYS A 46 27.47 3.47 -6.59
N LYS A 47 27.36 4.23 -5.51
CA LYS A 47 28.43 4.43 -4.51
C LYS A 47 28.24 3.57 -3.27
N CYS A 48 27.10 2.90 -3.14
CA CYS A 48 26.85 2.03 -2.00
C CYS A 48 27.69 0.77 -2.08
N ARG A 49 28.27 0.39 -0.94
CA ARG A 49 28.93 -0.90 -0.81
C ARG A 49 27.91 -2.03 -0.85
N GLN A 50 26.75 -1.81 -0.24
CA GLN A 50 25.66 -2.78 -0.19
C GLN A 50 24.32 -2.06 -0.22
N ILE A 51 23.37 -2.63 -0.95
CA ILE A 51 21.96 -2.21 -1.00
C ILE A 51 21.12 -3.34 -0.41
N ILE A 52 20.24 -2.99 0.50
CA ILE A 52 19.27 -3.91 1.10
C ILE A 52 17.90 -3.55 0.54
N THR A 53 17.15 -4.55 0.06
CA THR A 53 15.74 -4.38 -0.30
C THR A 53 14.86 -5.39 0.42
N VAL A 54 13.54 -5.26 0.34
CA VAL A 54 12.60 -5.99 1.20
C VAL A 54 12.02 -7.25 0.57
N SER A 55 12.31 -7.52 -0.70
CA SER A 55 11.83 -8.72 -1.40
C SER A 55 12.73 -9.11 -2.57
N GLN A 56 12.70 -10.38 -2.95
CA GLN A 56 13.42 -10.87 -4.14
C GLN A 56 12.90 -10.21 -5.42
N PHE A 57 11.59 -9.94 -5.49
CA PHE A 57 10.99 -9.24 -6.62
C PHE A 57 11.61 -7.85 -6.82
N GLU A 58 11.67 -7.03 -5.76
CA GLU A 58 12.30 -5.70 -5.83
C GLU A 58 13.81 -5.80 -6.03
N CYS A 59 14.48 -6.84 -5.52
CA CYS A 59 15.89 -7.08 -5.76
C CYS A 59 16.19 -7.19 -7.25
N HIS A 60 15.53 -8.10 -7.96
CA HIS A 60 15.69 -8.28 -9.41
C HIS A 60 15.31 -7.00 -10.19
N ARG A 61 14.18 -6.40 -9.81
CA ARG A 61 13.69 -5.17 -10.46
C ARG A 61 14.66 -4.00 -10.34
N ILE A 62 15.29 -3.82 -9.17
CA ILE A 62 16.29 -2.77 -8.93
C ILE A 62 17.57 -3.07 -9.73
N GLN A 63 18.03 -4.32 -9.73
CA GLN A 63 19.19 -4.76 -10.52
C GLN A 63 19.01 -4.45 -12.00
N GLU A 64 17.89 -4.89 -12.59
CA GLU A 64 17.59 -4.68 -14.01
C GLU A 64 17.44 -3.20 -14.34
N THR A 65 16.68 -2.43 -13.54
CA THR A 65 16.38 -1.02 -13.84
C THR A 65 17.59 -0.11 -13.70
N LEU A 66 18.48 -0.39 -12.73
CA LEU A 66 19.62 0.46 -12.40
C LEU A 66 20.95 -0.12 -12.86
N HIS A 67 20.94 -1.31 -13.49
CA HIS A 67 22.11 -2.05 -13.96
C HIS A 67 23.16 -2.21 -12.86
N LEU A 68 22.71 -2.69 -11.68
CA LEU A 68 23.58 -2.91 -10.53
C LEU A 68 24.13 -4.35 -10.54
N PRO A 69 25.40 -4.56 -10.07
CA PRO A 69 25.95 -5.88 -9.88
C PRO A 69 25.10 -6.71 -8.89
N GLU A 70 25.00 -8.02 -9.12
CA GLU A 70 24.21 -8.92 -8.28
C GLU A 70 24.71 -8.94 -6.85
N GLU A 71 26.02 -8.93 -6.65
CA GLU A 71 26.67 -8.91 -5.34
C GLU A 71 26.45 -7.61 -4.55
N GLN A 72 26.01 -6.52 -5.21
CA GLN A 72 25.80 -5.22 -4.57
C GLN A 72 24.44 -5.10 -3.89
N ILE A 73 23.46 -5.96 -4.21
CA ILE A 73 22.13 -5.88 -3.65
C ILE A 73 21.68 -7.22 -3.06
N ILE A 74 21.03 -7.16 -1.91
CA ILE A 74 20.48 -8.33 -1.20
C ILE A 74 19.06 -8.06 -0.75
N ALA A 75 18.20 -9.07 -0.87
CA ALA A 75 16.85 -9.04 -0.30
C ALA A 75 16.86 -9.53 1.14
N ILE A 76 16.43 -8.69 2.05
CA ILE A 76 16.18 -9.02 3.46
C ILE A 76 14.71 -8.69 3.74
N HIS A 77 13.89 -9.71 3.95
CA HIS A 77 12.47 -9.52 4.20
C HIS A 77 12.24 -8.79 5.52
N ASN A 78 11.19 -7.94 5.55
CA ASN A 78 10.77 -7.29 6.77
C ASN A 78 10.32 -8.33 7.80
N GLY A 79 10.73 -8.14 9.04
CA GLY A 79 10.17 -8.87 10.17
C GLY A 79 8.82 -8.31 10.59
N PHE A 80 8.18 -8.97 11.55
CA PHE A 80 6.94 -8.53 12.17
C PHE A 80 7.12 -8.44 13.70
N SER A 81 6.32 -7.57 14.32
CA SER A 81 6.34 -7.42 15.76
C SER A 81 5.70 -8.64 16.45
N GLN A 82 6.22 -9.07 17.60
CA GLN A 82 5.61 -10.10 18.43
C GLN A 82 4.18 -9.77 18.89
N ARG A 83 3.74 -8.51 18.73
CA ARG A 83 2.34 -8.12 18.94
C ARG A 83 1.37 -8.75 17.94
N PHE A 84 1.88 -9.14 16.75
CA PHE A 84 1.10 -9.85 15.73
C PHE A 84 1.15 -11.35 15.99
N HIS A 85 0.19 -11.85 16.71
CA HIS A 85 0.01 -13.27 17.01
C HIS A 85 -1.47 -13.65 16.85
N PRO A 86 -1.79 -14.92 16.59
CA PRO A 86 -3.16 -15.38 16.56
C PRO A 86 -3.86 -15.11 17.89
N LEU A 87 -5.06 -14.53 17.84
CA LEU A 87 -5.88 -14.30 19.02
C LEU A 87 -6.85 -15.47 19.21
N GLU A 88 -7.11 -15.86 20.46
CA GLU A 88 -8.10 -16.89 20.78
C GLU A 88 -9.53 -16.47 20.38
N SER A 89 -9.85 -15.19 20.51
CA SER A 89 -11.12 -14.62 20.06
C SER A 89 -10.89 -13.29 19.33
N VAL A 90 -10.95 -13.34 18.00
CA VAL A 90 -10.86 -12.15 17.15
C VAL A 90 -12.14 -11.33 17.21
N TYR A 91 -13.30 -11.98 17.36
CA TYR A 91 -14.61 -11.34 17.33
C TYR A 91 -14.77 -10.28 18.42
N ASP A 92 -14.29 -10.53 19.63
CA ASP A 92 -14.38 -9.56 20.73
C ASP A 92 -13.64 -8.24 20.44
N THR A 93 -12.58 -8.31 19.65
CA THR A 93 -11.82 -7.15 19.24
C THR A 93 -12.48 -6.41 18.08
N THR A 94 -13.14 -7.11 17.17
CA THR A 94 -13.66 -6.55 15.91
C THR A 94 -15.13 -6.16 15.98
N LYS A 95 -15.94 -6.71 16.92
CA LYS A 95 -17.38 -6.44 17.06
C LYS A 95 -17.77 -4.96 17.18
N LYS A 96 -16.85 -4.12 17.67
CA LYS A 96 -17.04 -2.66 17.74
C LYS A 96 -17.01 -1.95 16.39
N TYR A 97 -16.44 -2.61 15.38
CA TYR A 97 -16.32 -2.08 14.02
C TYR A 97 -17.27 -2.72 13.05
N ILE A 98 -17.56 -4.02 13.26
CA ILE A 98 -18.44 -4.80 12.40
C ILE A 98 -19.16 -5.87 13.22
N PRO A 99 -20.51 -5.98 13.13
CA PRO A 99 -21.29 -6.91 13.95
C PRO A 99 -21.22 -8.37 13.46
N SER A 100 -20.50 -8.65 12.40
CA SER A 100 -20.34 -10.00 11.84
C SER A 100 -19.06 -10.68 12.33
N LYS A 101 -19.13 -12.01 12.57
CA LYS A 101 -17.96 -12.83 12.87
C LYS A 101 -17.07 -13.03 11.66
N GLU A 102 -17.69 -13.15 10.48
CA GLU A 102 -16.99 -13.31 9.21
C GLU A 102 -17.17 -12.04 8.37
N TYR A 103 -16.10 -11.53 7.81
CA TYR A 103 -16.11 -10.32 6.99
C TYR A 103 -14.91 -10.28 6.06
N LEU A 104 -15.04 -9.50 5.00
CA LEU A 104 -13.91 -9.10 4.18
C LEU A 104 -13.29 -7.83 4.74
N PHE A 105 -11.97 -7.71 4.68
CA PHE A 105 -11.25 -6.53 5.15
C PHE A 105 -10.51 -5.85 4.00
N PHE A 106 -10.66 -4.53 3.90
CA PHE A 106 -9.94 -3.72 2.94
C PHE A 106 -9.32 -2.49 3.61
N LEU A 107 -8.01 -2.33 3.46
CA LEU A 107 -7.31 -1.12 3.86
C LEU A 107 -7.45 -0.08 2.73
N GLY A 108 -8.47 0.77 2.85
CA GLY A 108 -8.80 1.79 1.87
C GLY A 108 -7.81 2.95 1.85
N ASN A 109 -7.83 3.71 0.79
CA ASN A 109 -7.14 5.00 0.69
C ASN A 109 -7.64 5.75 -0.54
N THR A 110 -7.42 7.08 -0.58
CA THR A 110 -7.69 7.94 -1.73
C THR A 110 -6.57 7.90 -2.77
N ASP A 111 -5.42 7.30 -2.47
CA ASP A 111 -4.33 7.15 -3.46
C ASP A 111 -4.78 6.22 -4.59
N PRO A 112 -4.71 6.65 -5.87
CA PRO A 112 -5.07 5.84 -7.02
C PRO A 112 -4.41 4.45 -7.06
N LYS A 113 -3.24 4.29 -6.46
CA LYS A 113 -2.52 3.01 -6.36
C LYS A 113 -3.26 1.96 -5.53
N LYS A 114 -4.10 2.38 -4.59
CA LYS A 114 -4.94 1.48 -3.78
C LYS A 114 -6.17 0.98 -4.54
N ASN A 115 -6.48 1.63 -5.66
CA ASN A 115 -7.53 1.21 -6.60
C ASN A 115 -8.90 0.99 -5.94
N THR A 116 -9.23 1.81 -4.94
CA THR A 116 -10.46 1.71 -4.13
C THR A 116 -11.74 1.61 -5.00
N PRO A 117 -11.93 2.41 -6.08
CA PRO A 117 -13.14 2.31 -6.89
C PRO A 117 -13.31 0.93 -7.52
N ARG A 118 -12.24 0.33 -8.07
CA ARG A 118 -12.33 -1.02 -8.65
C ARG A 118 -12.53 -2.10 -7.61
N THR A 119 -11.97 -1.94 -6.42
CA THR A 119 -12.23 -2.86 -5.30
C THR A 119 -13.69 -2.86 -4.92
N LEU A 120 -14.33 -1.68 -4.81
CA LEU A 120 -15.77 -1.56 -4.54
C LEU A 120 -16.63 -2.12 -5.66
N LYS A 121 -16.26 -1.93 -6.94
CA LYS A 121 -16.92 -2.58 -8.08
C LYS A 121 -16.83 -4.10 -8.00
N ALA A 122 -15.64 -4.64 -7.74
CA ALA A 122 -15.46 -6.08 -7.60
C ALA A 122 -16.28 -6.64 -6.43
N TYR A 123 -16.34 -5.91 -5.32
CA TYR A 123 -17.18 -6.28 -4.18
C TYR A 123 -18.66 -6.22 -4.54
N SER A 124 -19.14 -5.25 -5.33
CA SER A 124 -20.54 -5.20 -5.82
C SER A 124 -20.90 -6.43 -6.64
N VAL A 125 -20.01 -6.87 -7.53
CA VAL A 125 -20.20 -8.11 -8.30
C VAL A 125 -20.26 -9.33 -7.37
N TYR A 126 -19.37 -9.41 -6.39
CA TYR A 126 -19.37 -10.48 -5.40
C TYR A 126 -20.70 -10.54 -4.63
N VAL A 127 -21.22 -9.40 -4.16
CA VAL A 127 -22.51 -9.33 -3.44
C VAL A 127 -23.67 -9.81 -4.33
N GLN A 128 -23.66 -9.49 -5.62
CA GLN A 128 -24.70 -9.91 -6.56
C GLN A 128 -24.65 -11.42 -6.87
N GLN A 129 -23.48 -12.01 -6.87
CA GLN A 129 -23.28 -13.42 -7.25
C GLN A 129 -23.30 -14.39 -6.06
N SER A 130 -23.11 -13.90 -4.84
CA SER A 130 -23.04 -14.73 -3.64
C SER A 130 -24.43 -14.94 -3.03
N ALA A 131 -24.78 -16.17 -2.68
CA ALA A 131 -25.98 -16.47 -1.92
C ALA A 131 -25.93 -15.93 -0.47
N HIS A 132 -24.73 -15.86 0.10
CA HIS A 132 -24.47 -15.36 1.46
C HIS A 132 -23.27 -14.41 1.44
N PRO A 133 -23.42 -13.17 0.94
CA PRO A 133 -22.31 -12.26 0.84
C PRO A 133 -21.83 -11.80 2.22
N LEU A 134 -20.51 -11.86 2.43
CA LEU A 134 -19.89 -11.33 3.64
C LEU A 134 -19.84 -9.80 3.59
N PRO A 135 -20.06 -9.11 4.72
CA PRO A 135 -19.89 -7.67 4.79
C PRO A 135 -18.43 -7.25 4.61
N LEU A 136 -18.20 -6.02 4.15
CA LEU A 136 -16.88 -5.45 3.91
C LEU A 136 -16.56 -4.37 4.94
N LEU A 137 -15.50 -4.60 5.72
CA LEU A 137 -14.92 -3.61 6.61
C LEU A 137 -13.82 -2.83 5.88
N ILE A 138 -13.99 -1.51 5.77
CA ILE A 138 -13.06 -0.61 5.09
C ILE A 138 -12.42 0.30 6.14
N ALA A 139 -11.15 0.07 6.46
CA ALA A 139 -10.37 0.95 7.33
C ALA A 139 -9.66 2.05 6.52
N ASP A 140 -9.29 3.12 7.22
CA ASP A 140 -8.46 4.23 6.70
C ASP A 140 -9.10 5.06 5.58
N LEU A 141 -10.42 4.98 5.44
CA LEU A 141 -11.19 5.76 4.46
C LEU A 141 -12.44 6.34 5.13
N LYS A 142 -12.72 7.62 4.88
CA LYS A 142 -13.90 8.29 5.40
C LYS A 142 -15.17 7.83 4.68
N GLU A 143 -16.27 7.76 5.41
CA GLU A 143 -17.57 7.32 4.89
C GLU A 143 -18.05 8.20 3.73
N GLU A 144 -17.83 9.52 3.82
CA GLU A 144 -18.23 10.45 2.75
C GLU A 144 -17.54 10.15 1.42
N VAL A 145 -16.24 9.75 1.47
CA VAL A 145 -15.48 9.39 0.29
C VAL A 145 -16.00 8.10 -0.33
N ILE A 146 -16.34 7.11 0.52
CA ILE A 146 -16.98 5.87 0.06
C ILE A 146 -18.29 6.18 -0.65
N HIS A 147 -19.17 6.98 -0.04
CA HIS A 147 -20.45 7.36 -0.65
C HIS A 147 -20.29 8.07 -1.99
N GLN A 148 -19.29 8.96 -2.13
CA GLN A 148 -18.99 9.61 -3.40
C GLN A 148 -18.58 8.58 -4.46
N ILE A 149 -17.73 7.62 -4.12
CA ILE A 149 -17.32 6.55 -5.05
C ILE A 149 -18.51 5.69 -5.45
N LEU A 150 -19.35 5.26 -4.48
CA LEU A 150 -20.53 4.45 -4.76
C LEU A 150 -21.47 5.13 -5.76
N LYS A 151 -21.72 6.42 -5.56
CA LYS A 151 -22.54 7.24 -6.45
C LYS A 151 -21.93 7.40 -7.84
N GLN A 152 -20.63 7.71 -7.91
CA GLN A 152 -19.91 7.87 -9.19
C GLN A 152 -19.88 6.59 -10.01
N GLU A 153 -19.80 5.44 -9.35
CA GLU A 153 -19.69 4.13 -9.98
C GLU A 153 -21.04 3.43 -10.16
N GLY A 154 -22.16 4.02 -9.67
CA GLY A 154 -23.50 3.46 -9.78
C GLY A 154 -23.72 2.14 -9.00
N ILE A 155 -23.05 1.98 -7.86
CA ILE A 155 -23.06 0.77 -7.03
C ILE A 155 -23.56 1.02 -5.61
N GLU A 156 -24.54 1.92 -5.44
CA GLU A 156 -25.08 2.29 -4.13
C GLU A 156 -25.84 1.14 -3.42
N ASN A 157 -26.23 0.11 -4.17
CA ASN A 157 -26.91 -1.07 -3.67
C ASN A 157 -26.10 -1.87 -2.62
N ILE A 158 -24.77 -1.74 -2.58
CA ILE A 158 -23.92 -2.42 -1.60
C ILE A 158 -23.73 -1.63 -0.30
N LYS A 159 -24.28 -0.40 -0.18
CA LYS A 159 -24.05 0.51 0.93
C LYS A 159 -24.28 -0.16 2.30
N ASN A 160 -25.35 -0.91 2.45
CA ASN A 160 -25.71 -1.57 3.71
C ASN A 160 -24.78 -2.73 4.11
N MET A 161 -23.89 -3.14 3.22
CA MET A 161 -22.89 -4.19 3.45
C MET A 161 -21.50 -3.63 3.77
N LEU A 162 -21.35 -2.30 3.79
CA LEU A 162 -20.09 -1.62 4.03
C LEU A 162 -20.03 -1.05 5.45
N TYR A 163 -18.92 -1.28 6.12
CA TYR A 163 -18.61 -0.75 7.44
C TYR A 163 -17.32 0.05 7.36
N SER A 164 -17.38 1.33 7.72
CA SER A 164 -16.23 2.24 7.63
C SER A 164 -16.03 2.97 8.96
N PRO A 165 -15.21 2.44 9.85
CA PRO A 165 -14.88 3.12 11.11
C PRO A 165 -13.91 4.30 10.93
N GLY A 166 -13.47 4.59 9.70
CA GLY A 166 -12.42 5.57 9.43
C GLY A 166 -11.04 5.07 9.82
N TYR A 167 -10.21 5.98 10.37
CA TYR A 167 -8.88 5.62 10.85
C TYR A 167 -8.96 4.86 12.17
N ILE A 168 -8.39 3.66 12.19
CA ILE A 168 -8.33 2.81 13.40
C ILE A 168 -6.99 3.10 14.10
N THR A 169 -7.05 3.73 15.28
CA THR A 169 -5.87 3.90 16.15
C THR A 169 -5.58 2.63 16.91
N HIS A 170 -4.29 2.36 17.13
CA HIS A 170 -3.80 1.25 17.94
C HIS A 170 -4.06 1.46 19.43
#